data_47405dcb46266d5261dd931482bb63c6
#
_entry.id   47405dcb46266d5261dd931482bb63c6
#
_cell.length_a   1.000
_cell.length_b   1.000
_cell.length_c   1.000
_cell.angle_alpha   90.00
_cell.angle_beta   90.00
_cell.angle_gamma   90.00
#
_symmetry.space_group_name_H-M   'P 1'
#
loop_
_entity.id
_entity.type
_entity.pdbx_description
1 polymer ?
#
loop_
_entity_poly.entity_id
_entity_poly.type
_entity_poly.pdbx_seq_one_letter_code
_entity_poly.pdbx_strand_id
1 'polypeptide(L)'
;MAPWSQRGQASVEAALLLPTTLLLLALLMQPACLLYTRCVMEGAAVEVARLAATAREGLDVRPFALRRLAAVPEVSVFHVGGQQDWEVSTEGPDERGLVKVLLSGHARPLPLLGGICGLLGESDEKGLVLEARVTVLTRPDWLEGSYGDWVGMWG
;
A
#
# COMPACT_ATOMS: atom_id res chain seq x y z
N MET A 1 27.12 56.48 14.65
CA MET A 1 26.07 55.46 14.75
C MET A 1 26.61 54.17 14.17
N ALA A 2 26.89 53.17 15.02
CA ALA A 2 27.42 51.89 14.57
C ALA A 2 26.30 51.08 13.92
N PRO A 3 26.52 50.44 12.72
CA PRO A 3 25.51 49.56 12.16
C PRO A 3 25.37 48.35 13.06
N TRP A 4 24.20 48.19 13.65
CA TRP A 4 23.84 47.03 14.44
C TRP A 4 24.12 45.79 13.62
N SER A 5 24.93 44.88 14.14
CA SER A 5 25.43 43.74 13.38
C SER A 5 24.26 42.79 13.01
N GLN A 6 23.81 42.81 11.77
CA GLN A 6 22.85 41.90 11.18
C GLN A 6 23.25 40.41 11.32
N ARG A 7 24.51 40.12 11.65
CA ARG A 7 25.05 38.78 11.84
C ARG A 7 24.44 38.03 13.02
N GLY A 8 24.04 38.73 14.10
CA GLY A 8 23.38 38.11 15.24
C GLY A 8 21.93 37.75 14.97
N GLN A 9 21.24 38.55 14.16
CA GLN A 9 19.84 38.31 13.81
C GLN A 9 19.66 37.06 12.95
N ALA A 10 20.50 36.88 11.93
CA ALA A 10 20.49 35.70 11.06
C ALA A 10 20.69 34.37 11.85
N SER A 11 21.54 34.39 12.88
CA SER A 11 21.77 33.22 13.73
C SER A 11 20.53 32.87 14.57
N VAL A 12 19.82 33.87 15.08
CA VAL A 12 18.59 33.66 15.86
C VAL A 12 17.46 33.15 14.95
N GLU A 13 17.32 33.74 13.77
CA GLU A 13 16.34 33.30 12.76
C GLU A 13 16.60 31.84 12.33
N ALA A 14 17.85 31.47 12.05
CA ALA A 14 18.23 30.12 11.72
C ALA A 14 17.94 29.13 12.87
N ALA A 15 18.22 29.54 14.11
CA ALA A 15 17.99 28.73 15.29
C ALA A 15 16.49 28.41 15.54
N LEU A 16 15.59 29.29 15.10
CA LEU A 16 14.14 29.08 15.18
C LEU A 16 13.58 28.36 13.94
N LEU A 17 14.04 28.73 12.74
CA LEU A 17 13.52 28.17 11.49
C LEU A 17 13.98 26.72 11.28
N LEU A 18 15.21 26.37 11.64
CA LEU A 18 15.75 25.03 11.39
C LEU A 18 14.99 23.94 12.13
N PRO A 19 14.75 24.00 13.45
CA PRO A 19 13.95 22.99 14.14
C PRO A 19 12.50 22.96 13.67
N THR A 20 11.90 24.10 13.36
CA THR A 20 10.53 24.17 12.83
C THR A 20 10.41 23.50 11.47
N THR A 21 11.36 23.76 10.56
CA THR A 21 11.39 23.14 9.24
C THR A 21 11.61 21.63 9.35
N LEU A 22 12.51 21.17 10.22
CA LEU A 22 12.73 19.74 10.46
C LEU A 22 11.49 19.06 11.03
N LEU A 23 10.77 19.71 11.93
CA LEU A 23 9.52 19.20 12.47
C LEU A 23 8.46 19.06 11.37
N LEU A 24 8.30 20.06 10.52
CA LEU A 24 7.37 20.01 9.39
C LEU A 24 7.73 18.88 8.40
N LEU A 25 9.01 18.71 8.09
CA LEU A 25 9.47 17.60 7.25
C LEU A 25 9.17 16.24 7.88
N ALA A 26 9.39 16.10 9.19
CA ALA A 26 9.08 14.87 9.92
C ALA A 26 7.57 14.57 9.89
N LEU A 27 6.72 15.60 10.03
CA LEU A 27 5.26 15.48 9.95
C LEU A 27 4.79 15.04 8.55
N LEU A 28 5.46 15.47 7.49
CA LEU A 28 5.15 15.09 6.11
C LEU A 28 5.66 13.69 5.75
N MET A 29 6.73 13.24 6.37
CA MET A 29 7.36 11.94 6.08
C MET A 29 6.40 10.78 6.35
N GLN A 30 5.68 10.80 7.48
CA GLN A 30 4.78 9.72 7.87
C GLN A 30 3.66 9.48 6.84
N PRO A 31 2.83 10.48 6.47
CA PRO A 31 1.78 10.26 5.49
C PRO A 31 2.35 9.87 4.12
N ALA A 32 3.53 10.38 3.74
CA ALA A 32 4.17 9.99 2.49
C ALA A 32 4.54 8.49 2.48
N CYS A 33 5.11 7.97 3.59
CA CYS A 33 5.42 6.55 3.73
C CYS A 33 4.15 5.67 3.67
N LEU A 34 3.08 6.08 4.37
CA LEU A 34 1.80 5.36 4.37
C LEU A 34 1.14 5.36 2.99
N LEU A 35 1.14 6.50 2.30
CA LEU A 35 0.62 6.61 0.93
C LEU A 35 1.41 5.73 -0.03
N TYR A 36 2.75 5.71 0.08
CA TYR A 36 3.59 4.83 -0.73
C TYR A 36 3.21 3.37 -0.52
N THR A 37 3.14 2.91 0.74
CA THR A 37 2.74 1.53 1.05
C THR A 37 1.37 1.22 0.47
N ARG A 38 0.39 2.11 0.64
CA ARG A 38 -0.96 1.93 0.11
C ARG A 38 -0.98 1.85 -1.41
N CYS A 39 -0.23 2.69 -2.11
CA CYS A 39 -0.12 2.62 -3.58
C CYS A 39 0.45 1.27 -4.05
N VAL A 40 1.48 0.75 -3.36
CA VAL A 40 2.03 -0.57 -3.67
C VAL A 40 1.00 -1.67 -3.41
N MET A 41 0.28 -1.62 -2.28
CA MET A 41 -0.77 -2.57 -1.95
C MET A 41 -1.91 -2.55 -2.98
N GLU A 42 -2.40 -1.38 -3.36
CA GLU A 42 -3.45 -1.25 -4.38
C GLU A 42 -3.00 -1.82 -5.74
N GLY A 43 -1.78 -1.50 -6.17
CA GLY A 43 -1.19 -2.08 -7.37
C GLY A 43 -1.08 -3.60 -7.31
N ALA A 44 -0.58 -4.14 -6.20
CA ALA A 44 -0.48 -5.57 -5.97
C ALA A 44 -1.87 -6.25 -5.97
N ALA A 45 -2.86 -5.65 -5.30
CA ALA A 45 -4.23 -6.18 -5.25
C ALA A 45 -4.88 -6.26 -6.64
N VAL A 46 -4.70 -5.23 -7.48
CA VAL A 46 -5.19 -5.25 -8.88
C VAL A 46 -4.56 -6.37 -9.69
N GLU A 47 -3.25 -6.57 -9.57
CA GLU A 47 -2.55 -7.62 -10.32
C GLU A 47 -2.93 -9.02 -9.81
N VAL A 48 -3.06 -9.20 -8.49
CA VAL A 48 -3.55 -10.45 -7.88
C VAL A 48 -4.97 -10.74 -8.33
N ALA A 49 -5.85 -9.73 -8.36
CA ALA A 49 -7.22 -9.89 -8.81
C ALA A 49 -7.29 -10.32 -10.30
N ARG A 50 -6.45 -9.73 -11.16
CA ARG A 50 -6.35 -10.15 -12.57
C ARG A 50 -5.83 -11.59 -12.70
N LEU A 51 -4.81 -11.94 -11.92
CA LEU A 51 -4.29 -13.30 -11.91
C LEU A 51 -5.36 -14.30 -11.45
N ALA A 52 -6.03 -14.03 -10.34
CA ALA A 52 -7.10 -14.87 -9.81
C ALA A 52 -8.29 -15.00 -10.78
N ALA A 53 -8.59 -13.91 -11.51
CA ALA A 53 -9.65 -13.89 -12.51
C ALA A 53 -9.36 -14.77 -13.75
N THR A 54 -8.08 -15.00 -14.07
CA THR A 54 -7.65 -15.76 -15.27
C THR A 54 -7.00 -17.10 -14.92
N ALA A 55 -6.76 -17.35 -13.65
CA ALA A 55 -6.12 -18.58 -13.20
C ALA A 55 -7.09 -19.75 -13.19
N ARG A 56 -6.54 -20.97 -13.31
CA ARG A 56 -7.29 -22.19 -13.05
C ARG A 56 -7.63 -22.29 -11.57
N GLU A 57 -8.74 -22.94 -11.25
CA GLU A 57 -9.13 -23.22 -9.86
C GLU A 57 -7.98 -23.84 -9.06
N GLY A 58 -7.79 -23.35 -7.82
CA GLY A 58 -6.77 -23.84 -6.90
C GLY A 58 -5.38 -23.22 -7.04
N LEU A 59 -5.19 -22.19 -7.88
CA LEU A 59 -3.91 -21.47 -7.93
C LEU A 59 -3.71 -20.67 -6.63
N ASP A 60 -2.60 -20.94 -5.93
CA ASP A 60 -2.18 -20.10 -4.80
C ASP A 60 -1.59 -18.78 -5.30
N VAL A 61 -2.33 -17.69 -5.09
CA VAL A 61 -1.93 -16.34 -5.49
C VAL A 61 -1.04 -15.64 -4.44
N ARG A 62 -0.93 -16.19 -3.24
CA ARG A 62 -0.16 -15.60 -2.13
C ARG A 62 1.31 -15.36 -2.48
N PRO A 63 2.07 -16.30 -3.07
CA PRO A 63 3.47 -16.06 -3.43
C PRO A 63 3.65 -14.94 -4.43
N PHE A 64 2.69 -14.77 -5.34
CA PHE A 64 2.68 -13.67 -6.30
C PHE A 64 2.44 -12.33 -5.61
N ALA A 65 1.44 -12.25 -4.72
CA ALA A 65 1.14 -11.06 -3.93
C ALA A 65 2.36 -10.63 -3.10
N LEU A 66 2.98 -11.56 -2.35
CA LEU A 66 4.15 -11.27 -1.53
C LEU A 66 5.34 -10.75 -2.36
N ARG A 67 5.54 -11.28 -3.57
CA ARG A 67 6.59 -10.77 -4.47
C ARG A 67 6.36 -9.32 -4.88
N ARG A 68 5.10 -8.91 -5.07
CA ARG A 68 4.75 -7.52 -5.39
C ARG A 68 4.88 -6.62 -4.17
N LEU A 69 4.44 -7.09 -3.00
CA LEU A 69 4.55 -6.39 -1.73
C LEU A 69 6.00 -6.25 -1.24
N ALA A 70 6.94 -7.03 -1.78
CA ALA A 70 8.37 -6.88 -1.53
C ALA A 70 8.95 -5.52 -1.99
N ALA A 71 8.20 -4.74 -2.78
CA ALA A 71 8.56 -3.35 -3.09
C ALA A 71 8.40 -2.40 -1.90
N VAL A 72 7.65 -2.79 -0.86
CA VAL A 72 7.52 -2.01 0.38
C VAL A 72 8.77 -2.25 1.23
N PRO A 73 9.47 -1.19 1.67
CA PRO A 73 10.64 -1.33 2.53
C PRO A 73 10.29 -2.00 3.87
N GLU A 74 11.16 -2.90 4.34
CA GLU A 74 11.03 -3.56 5.66
C GLU A 74 11.43 -2.64 6.81
N VAL A 75 10.82 -1.47 6.87
CA VAL A 75 10.99 -0.48 7.93
C VAL A 75 9.62 -0.22 8.54
N SER A 76 9.54 -0.21 9.86
CA SER A 76 8.27 -0.18 10.60
C SER A 76 7.34 0.99 10.25
N VAL A 77 7.88 2.09 9.71
CA VAL A 77 7.09 3.25 9.24
C VAL A 77 6.31 2.94 7.95
N PHE A 78 6.78 1.97 7.14
CA PHE A 78 6.10 1.50 5.94
C PHE A 78 5.27 0.24 6.24
N HIS A 79 5.90 -0.76 6.85
CA HIS A 79 5.29 -2.03 7.20
C HIS A 79 5.99 -2.70 8.40
N VAL A 80 5.19 -3.33 9.27
CA VAL A 80 5.65 -4.06 10.46
C VAL A 80 5.53 -5.56 10.20
N GLY A 81 6.52 -6.35 10.66
CA GLY A 81 6.47 -7.81 10.62
C GLY A 81 7.12 -8.44 9.39
N GLY A 82 7.58 -7.63 8.42
CA GLY A 82 8.25 -8.14 7.21
C GLY A 82 7.29 -8.83 6.24
N GLN A 83 7.85 -9.50 5.23
CA GLN A 83 7.07 -10.06 4.12
C GLN A 83 6.03 -11.11 4.53
N GLN A 84 6.24 -11.82 5.63
CA GLN A 84 5.34 -12.91 6.07
C GLN A 84 4.10 -12.40 6.82
N ASP A 85 4.14 -11.17 7.32
CA ASP A 85 3.05 -10.57 8.10
C ASP A 85 1.95 -9.92 7.22
N TRP A 86 2.13 -9.94 5.90
CA TRP A 86 1.10 -9.55 4.97
C TRP A 86 -0.03 -10.58 4.95
N GLU A 87 -1.25 -10.11 5.16
CA GLU A 87 -2.44 -10.92 5.00
C GLU A 87 -2.98 -10.76 3.57
N VAL A 88 -3.17 -11.90 2.91
CA VAL A 88 -3.68 -11.97 1.53
C VAL A 88 -4.91 -12.84 1.55
N SER A 89 -6.07 -12.25 1.29
CA SER A 89 -7.33 -12.96 1.15
C SER A 89 -7.85 -12.77 -0.28
N THR A 90 -8.30 -13.88 -0.88
CA THR A 90 -8.86 -13.88 -2.22
C THR A 90 -10.14 -14.72 -2.20
N GLU A 91 -11.23 -14.13 -2.66
CA GLU A 91 -12.53 -14.78 -2.78
C GLU A 91 -12.99 -14.75 -4.23
N GLY A 92 -13.53 -15.86 -4.68
CA GLY A 92 -14.11 -15.98 -6.02
C GLY A 92 -13.20 -16.73 -7.03
N PRO A 93 -13.60 -16.78 -8.31
CA PRO A 93 -14.82 -16.16 -8.86
C PRO A 93 -16.12 -16.75 -8.27
N ASP A 94 -17.08 -15.89 -7.94
CA ASP A 94 -18.41 -16.30 -7.55
C ASP A 94 -19.29 -16.63 -8.79
N GLU A 95 -20.56 -17.02 -8.57
CA GLU A 95 -21.52 -17.31 -9.64
C GLU A 95 -21.73 -16.15 -10.63
N ARG A 96 -21.38 -14.92 -10.23
CA ARG A 96 -21.46 -13.72 -11.03
C ARG A 96 -20.12 -13.35 -11.68
N GLY A 97 -19.09 -14.16 -11.46
CA GLY A 97 -17.74 -13.93 -11.93
C GLY A 97 -17.00 -12.83 -11.14
N LEU A 98 -17.41 -12.50 -9.93
CA LEU A 98 -16.73 -11.51 -9.10
C LEU A 98 -15.57 -12.15 -8.34
N VAL A 99 -14.39 -11.55 -8.49
CA VAL A 99 -13.20 -11.86 -7.70
C VAL A 99 -12.94 -10.69 -6.76
N LYS A 100 -12.80 -10.96 -5.48
CA LYS A 100 -12.44 -9.98 -4.46
C LYS A 100 -11.06 -10.32 -3.92
N VAL A 101 -10.21 -9.31 -3.82
CA VAL A 101 -8.89 -9.41 -3.20
C VAL A 101 -8.82 -8.39 -2.09
N LEU A 102 -8.39 -8.84 -0.92
CA LEU A 102 -8.09 -8.02 0.23
C LEU A 102 -6.63 -8.26 0.61
N LEU A 103 -5.86 -7.20 0.63
CA LEU A 103 -4.51 -7.17 1.19
C LEU A 103 -4.54 -6.35 2.46
N SER A 104 -4.00 -6.87 3.55
CA SER A 104 -3.85 -6.11 4.77
C SER A 104 -2.45 -6.22 5.36
N GLY A 105 -2.05 -5.18 6.07
CA GLY A 105 -0.76 -5.08 6.73
C GLY A 105 -0.77 -3.96 7.76
N HIS A 106 0.31 -3.84 8.54
CA HIS A 106 0.40 -2.90 9.64
C HIS A 106 1.59 -1.97 9.46
N ALA A 107 1.45 -0.69 9.83
CA ALA A 107 2.54 0.26 9.88
C ALA A 107 2.62 0.90 11.26
N ARG A 108 3.82 1.12 11.77
CA ARG A 108 4.00 1.78 13.07
C ARG A 108 4.22 3.27 12.88
N PRO A 109 3.35 4.11 13.46
CA PRO A 109 3.54 5.55 13.40
C PRO A 109 4.81 5.98 14.12
N LEU A 110 5.41 7.08 13.64
CA LEU A 110 6.52 7.72 14.33
C LEU A 110 6.08 8.20 15.73
N PRO A 111 6.96 8.13 16.75
CA PRO A 111 6.60 8.41 18.14
C PRO A 111 5.94 9.78 18.37
N LEU A 112 6.35 10.80 17.60
CA LEU A 112 5.80 12.16 17.68
C LEU A 112 4.40 12.30 17.09
N LEU A 113 3.97 11.35 16.25
CA LEU A 113 2.73 11.42 15.47
C LEU A 113 1.67 10.43 15.95
N GLY A 114 1.97 9.60 16.95
CA GLY A 114 1.06 8.57 17.47
C GLY A 114 -0.33 9.11 17.85
N GLY A 115 -0.39 10.34 18.39
CA GLY A 115 -1.66 11.00 18.73
C GLY A 115 -2.49 11.43 17.51
N ILE A 116 -1.87 11.65 16.36
CA ILE A 116 -2.54 12.09 15.12
C ILE A 116 -2.95 10.87 14.28
N CYS A 117 -2.28 9.75 14.45
CA CYS A 117 -2.53 8.54 13.65
C CYS A 117 -3.93 7.96 13.86
N GLY A 118 -4.54 8.13 15.03
CA GLY A 118 -5.94 7.78 15.27
C GLY A 118 -6.95 8.53 14.38
N LEU A 119 -6.52 9.64 13.75
CA LEU A 119 -7.31 10.38 12.77
C LEU A 119 -7.10 9.87 11.33
N LEU A 120 -6.05 9.08 11.09
CA LEU A 120 -5.64 8.62 9.76
C LEU A 120 -6.17 7.22 9.40
N GLY A 121 -6.70 6.47 10.38
CA GLY A 121 -7.24 5.15 10.17
C GLY A 121 -7.41 4.33 11.43
N GLU A 122 -7.86 3.10 11.28
CA GLU A 122 -7.99 2.14 12.37
C GLU A 122 -6.61 1.69 12.84
N SER A 123 -6.45 1.54 14.13
CA SER A 123 -5.19 1.15 14.76
C SER A 123 -5.47 0.03 15.76
N ASP A 124 -4.61 -0.96 15.77
CA ASP A 124 -4.63 -2.09 16.69
C ASP A 124 -3.34 -2.16 17.54
N GLU A 125 -3.13 -3.27 18.26
CA GLU A 125 -1.92 -3.49 19.08
C GLU A 125 -0.61 -3.51 18.24
N LYS A 126 -0.68 -3.85 16.95
CA LYS A 126 0.48 -3.89 16.05
C LYS A 126 0.78 -2.53 15.42
N GLY A 127 -0.21 -1.65 15.31
CA GLY A 127 -0.07 -0.31 14.73
C GLY A 127 -1.27 0.13 13.91
N LEU A 128 -1.05 1.00 12.93
CA LEU A 128 -2.05 1.47 11.99
C LEU A 128 -2.33 0.38 10.95
N VAL A 129 -3.59 -0.01 10.81
CA VAL A 129 -4.03 -1.00 9.82
C VAL A 129 -4.09 -0.35 8.44
N LEU A 130 -3.45 -0.98 7.47
CA LEU A 130 -3.50 -0.60 6.07
C LEU A 130 -4.24 -1.70 5.29
N GLU A 131 -5.27 -1.32 4.56
CA GLU A 131 -6.04 -2.24 3.73
C GLU A 131 -6.10 -1.74 2.28
N ALA A 132 -5.96 -2.69 1.35
CA ALA A 132 -6.26 -2.48 -0.06
C ALA A 132 -7.26 -3.54 -0.52
N ARG A 133 -8.42 -3.09 -0.99
CA ARG A 133 -9.50 -3.95 -1.45
C ARG A 133 -9.79 -3.69 -2.91
N VAL A 134 -9.77 -4.75 -3.72
CA VAL A 134 -10.07 -4.69 -5.15
C VAL A 134 -11.09 -5.75 -5.49
N THR A 135 -12.09 -5.36 -6.29
CA THR A 135 -13.09 -6.27 -6.84
C THR A 135 -13.05 -6.18 -8.34
N VAL A 136 -12.90 -7.32 -9.02
CA VAL A 136 -12.85 -7.41 -10.47
C VAL A 136 -13.94 -8.37 -10.96
N LEU A 137 -14.64 -8.00 -12.02
CA LEU A 137 -15.57 -8.88 -12.70
C LEU A 137 -14.80 -9.68 -13.75
N THR A 138 -14.84 -11.00 -13.64
CA THR A 138 -14.35 -11.90 -14.67
C THR A 138 -15.48 -12.14 -15.69
N ARG A 139 -15.10 -12.46 -16.90
CA ARG A 139 -16.03 -12.96 -17.90
C ARG A 139 -15.64 -14.39 -18.21
N PRO A 140 -16.25 -15.39 -17.52
CA PRO A 140 -15.92 -16.80 -17.70
C PRO A 140 -16.05 -17.23 -19.16
N ASP A 141 -17.08 -16.72 -19.88
CA ASP A 141 -17.34 -17.01 -21.29
C ASP A 141 -16.16 -16.70 -22.23
N TRP A 142 -15.22 -15.84 -21.82
CA TRP A 142 -14.02 -15.54 -22.58
C TRP A 142 -12.86 -16.48 -22.30
N LEU A 143 -12.94 -17.25 -21.20
CA LEU A 143 -11.91 -18.19 -20.75
C LEU A 143 -12.26 -19.64 -21.08
N GLU A 144 -13.52 -19.93 -21.39
CA GLU A 144 -14.05 -21.27 -21.68
C GLU A 144 -13.99 -21.62 -23.17
N GLY A 145 -13.13 -21.03 -23.95
CA GLY A 145 -12.91 -21.42 -25.36
C GLY A 145 -11.83 -22.49 -25.48
N SER A 146 -12.13 -23.62 -26.17
CA SER A 146 -11.07 -24.49 -26.66
C SER A 146 -10.42 -23.87 -27.91
N TYR A 147 -9.15 -24.23 -28.19
CA TYR A 147 -8.49 -23.83 -29.45
C TYR A 147 -9.31 -24.25 -30.67
N GLY A 148 -10.02 -25.38 -30.59
CA GLY A 148 -10.92 -25.88 -31.64
C GLY A 148 -12.11 -24.95 -31.90
N ASP A 149 -12.72 -24.41 -30.85
CA ASP A 149 -13.83 -23.46 -30.96
C ASP A 149 -13.37 -22.15 -31.59
N TRP A 150 -12.16 -21.71 -31.25
CA TRP A 150 -11.53 -20.53 -31.82
C TRP A 150 -11.26 -20.68 -33.32
N VAL A 151 -10.69 -21.79 -33.72
CA VAL A 151 -10.43 -22.09 -35.15
C VAL A 151 -11.74 -22.22 -35.93
N GLY A 152 -12.80 -22.80 -35.32
CA GLY A 152 -14.12 -22.91 -35.94
C GLY A 152 -14.84 -21.58 -36.17
N MET A 153 -14.50 -20.51 -35.45
CA MET A 153 -15.05 -19.17 -35.67
C MET A 153 -14.42 -18.42 -36.86
N TRP A 154 -13.24 -18.84 -37.30
CA TRP A 154 -12.48 -18.17 -38.37
C TRP A 154 -12.38 -18.98 -39.68
N GLY A 155 -12.89 -20.18 -39.72
CA GLY A 155 -13.03 -21.03 -40.87
C GLY A 155 -14.47 -21.08 -41.34
#